data_a8896226efaa899b66ebe5273bd123ee
#
_entry.id   a8896226efaa899b66ebe5273bd123ee
#
_cell.length_a   1.000
_cell.length_b   1.000
_cell.length_c   1.000
_cell.angle_alpha   90.00
_cell.angle_beta   90.00
_cell.angle_gamma   90.00
#
_symmetry.space_group_name_H-M   'P 1'
#
loop_
_entity.id
_entity.type
_entity.pdbx_description
1 polymer ?
#
loop_
_entity_poly.entity_id
_entity_poly.type
_entity_poly.pdbx_seq_one_letter_code
_entity_poly.pdbx_strand_id
1 'polypeptide(L)'
;TLYHLIFIVKIKNIMKVCILGNSLTALTLAKSLVNLKINVEILYIKKNLNLSKTRTIGISKSNIDYFNKKITNINPLLWKLKKIEIFSDNLSREKLVNFEKDNEQIFSIIQNHNLYEILKKELSNNKYCYLKIFNNNDLSSLKSKDLTINCDPQNIITKKYFSKKITKKYNSRAFTTIIKHDKITNNTALQIFTREGPLAFLPISNNETSIVFSLNNYRDHKKINIEQLIKEKNFKYKIKKIDKLQSFDLHSLNLRSYYHDNILAFGDLLHKIHPLAGQGFNMTIRDIKILSNI
;
A
#
# COMPACT_ATOMS: atom_id res chain seq x y z
N THR A 1 -3.79 20.03 18.46
CA THR A 1 -4.06 18.63 18.80
C THR A 1 -5.24 18.13 17.97
N LEU A 2 -5.25 16.85 17.58
CA LEU A 2 -6.30 16.18 16.79
C LEU A 2 -7.72 16.50 17.31
N TYR A 3 -7.88 16.73 18.60
CA TYR A 3 -9.13 17.07 19.28
C TYR A 3 -9.82 18.36 18.77
N HIS A 4 -9.07 19.33 18.25
CA HIS A 4 -9.68 20.55 17.71
C HIS A 4 -10.29 20.36 16.32
N LEU A 5 -9.74 19.42 15.50
CA LEU A 5 -10.34 18.99 14.23
C LEU A 5 -11.59 18.12 14.48
N ILE A 6 -11.66 17.39 15.58
CA ILE A 6 -12.76 16.50 15.99
C ILE A 6 -14.07 17.30 16.20
N PHE A 7 -13.98 18.54 16.66
CA PHE A 7 -15.17 19.35 16.94
C PHE A 7 -15.94 19.79 15.68
N ILE A 8 -15.26 19.80 14.52
CA ILE A 8 -15.82 20.23 13.22
C ILE A 8 -16.64 19.13 12.55
N VAL A 9 -16.45 17.84 12.91
CA VAL A 9 -17.05 16.67 12.24
C VAL A 9 -18.46 16.32 12.73
N LYS A 10 -19.00 16.98 13.74
CA LYS A 10 -20.34 16.65 14.33
C LYS A 10 -21.55 17.11 13.52
N ILE A 11 -21.39 17.76 12.38
CA ILE A 11 -22.51 18.18 11.52
C ILE A 11 -22.73 17.15 10.40
N LYS A 12 -23.49 16.13 10.68
CA LYS A 12 -23.72 14.90 9.90
C LYS A 12 -24.37 15.03 8.52
N ASN A 13 -24.76 16.21 8.01
CA ASN A 13 -25.62 16.26 6.82
C ASN A 13 -25.16 17.13 5.64
N ILE A 14 -24.04 17.86 5.69
CA ILE A 14 -23.65 18.76 4.56
C ILE A 14 -22.12 18.77 4.34
N MET A 15 -21.35 17.95 5.02
CA MET A 15 -19.89 18.00 4.92
C MET A 15 -19.39 17.57 3.53
N LYS A 16 -18.69 18.48 2.85
CA LYS A 16 -18.02 18.22 1.56
C LYS A 16 -16.54 17.97 1.78
N VAL A 17 -16.14 16.71 1.68
CA VAL A 17 -14.75 16.32 1.79
C VAL A 17 -14.12 16.28 0.41
N CYS A 18 -12.99 16.97 0.26
CA CYS A 18 -12.15 16.88 -0.93
C CYS A 18 -10.94 15.96 -0.67
N ILE A 19 -10.68 15.00 -1.56
CA ILE A 19 -9.50 14.15 -1.50
C ILE A 19 -8.59 14.47 -2.69
N LEU A 20 -7.35 14.86 -2.41
CA LEU A 20 -6.35 15.13 -3.45
C LEU A 20 -5.54 13.86 -3.75
N GLY A 21 -5.60 13.42 -5.00
CA GLY A 21 -4.94 12.22 -5.51
C GLY A 21 -5.89 11.06 -5.75
N ASN A 22 -5.43 10.10 -6.55
CA ASN A 22 -6.17 8.89 -6.92
C ASN A 22 -5.39 7.61 -6.63
N SER A 23 -4.52 7.65 -5.63
CA SER A 23 -3.78 6.47 -5.16
C SER A 23 -4.72 5.45 -4.50
N LEU A 24 -4.22 4.23 -4.26
CA LEU A 24 -4.98 3.22 -3.53
C LEU A 24 -5.45 3.73 -2.16
N THR A 25 -4.60 4.48 -1.45
CA THR A 25 -4.95 5.16 -0.19
C THR A 25 -6.13 6.11 -0.36
N ALA A 26 -6.09 6.97 -1.39
CA ALA A 26 -7.15 7.95 -1.65
C ALA A 26 -8.49 7.26 -1.96
N LEU A 27 -8.49 6.21 -2.80
CA LEU A 27 -9.70 5.46 -3.13
C LEU A 27 -10.25 4.68 -1.94
N THR A 28 -9.37 4.10 -1.10
CA THR A 28 -9.80 3.38 0.12
C THR A 28 -10.46 4.32 1.11
N LEU A 29 -9.85 5.49 1.34
CA LEU A 29 -10.41 6.53 2.19
C LEU A 29 -11.75 7.04 1.65
N ALA A 30 -11.79 7.38 0.36
CA ALA A 30 -13.03 7.83 -0.29
C ALA A 30 -14.15 6.81 -0.11
N LYS A 31 -13.87 5.51 -0.34
CA LYS A 31 -14.86 4.45 -0.18
C LYS A 31 -15.35 4.32 1.26
N SER A 32 -14.48 4.47 2.25
CA SER A 32 -14.87 4.51 3.66
C SER A 32 -15.84 5.67 3.97
N LEU A 33 -15.53 6.87 3.45
CA LEU A 33 -16.35 8.07 3.69
C LEU A 33 -17.71 8.03 2.98
N VAL A 34 -17.75 7.58 1.72
CA VAL A 34 -19.05 7.48 1.00
C VAL A 34 -19.96 6.41 1.60
N ASN A 35 -19.40 5.36 2.23
CA ASN A 35 -20.20 4.39 2.97
C ASN A 35 -20.86 5.00 4.23
N LEU A 36 -20.28 6.08 4.76
CA LEU A 36 -20.85 6.91 5.82
C LEU A 36 -21.81 7.99 5.29
N LYS A 37 -22.13 7.97 3.97
CA LYS A 37 -22.97 8.94 3.27
C LYS A 37 -22.39 10.37 3.25
N ILE A 38 -21.06 10.49 3.35
CA ILE A 38 -20.35 11.76 3.22
C ILE A 38 -20.11 12.03 1.73
N ASN A 39 -20.37 13.28 1.29
CA ASN A 39 -20.06 13.70 -0.08
C ASN A 39 -18.55 13.87 -0.26
N VAL A 40 -17.97 13.11 -1.18
CA VAL A 40 -16.53 13.10 -1.45
C VAL A 40 -16.26 13.55 -2.87
N GLU A 41 -15.41 14.55 -3.04
CA GLU A 41 -14.85 14.95 -4.33
C GLU A 41 -13.38 14.49 -4.41
N ILE A 42 -13.07 13.63 -5.37
CA ILE A 42 -11.69 13.18 -5.62
C ILE A 42 -11.12 14.04 -6.73
N LEU A 43 -10.11 14.84 -6.40
CA LEU A 43 -9.38 15.67 -7.33
C LEU A 43 -8.03 15.04 -7.66
N TYR A 44 -7.76 14.77 -8.93
CA TYR A 44 -6.51 14.13 -9.33
C TYR A 44 -5.92 14.74 -10.61
N ILE A 45 -4.61 14.72 -10.71
CA ILE A 45 -3.90 15.11 -11.92
C ILE A 45 -3.93 13.90 -12.88
N LYS A 46 -4.36 14.14 -14.14
CA LYS A 46 -4.36 13.09 -15.17
C LYS A 46 -2.93 12.66 -15.46
N LYS A 47 -2.49 11.61 -14.82
CA LYS A 47 -1.25 10.89 -15.11
C LYS A 47 -1.63 9.48 -15.55
N ASN A 48 -0.91 8.93 -16.52
CA ASN A 48 -1.01 7.52 -16.83
C ASN A 48 -0.52 6.72 -15.60
N LEU A 49 -1.44 6.30 -14.75
CA LEU A 49 -1.14 5.40 -13.65
C LEU A 49 -0.83 4.03 -14.25
N ASN A 50 0.44 3.80 -14.57
CA ASN A 50 0.93 2.44 -14.82
C ASN A 50 0.89 1.66 -13.49
N LEU A 51 -0.29 1.14 -13.15
CA LEU A 51 -0.44 0.26 -12.01
C LEU A 51 0.34 -1.02 -12.27
N SER A 52 1.43 -1.15 -11.56
CA SER A 52 2.24 -2.36 -11.63
C SER A 52 1.42 -3.58 -11.24
N LYS A 53 1.30 -4.54 -12.17
CA LYS A 53 0.65 -5.84 -11.90
C LYS A 53 1.50 -6.73 -10.98
N THR A 54 2.79 -6.42 -10.81
CA THR A 54 3.71 -7.21 -9.96
C THR A 54 3.69 -6.79 -8.49
N ARG A 55 3.04 -5.66 -8.16
CA ARG A 55 2.95 -5.19 -6.78
C ARG A 55 1.85 -5.90 -6.02
N THR A 56 2.21 -6.42 -4.86
CA THR A 56 1.31 -7.07 -3.92
C THR A 56 1.33 -6.37 -2.57
N ILE A 57 0.28 -6.54 -1.83
CA ILE A 57 0.11 -6.02 -0.47
C ILE A 57 -0.21 -7.19 0.43
N GLY A 58 0.49 -7.27 1.56
CA GLY A 58 0.11 -8.16 2.64
C GLY A 58 -0.86 -7.47 3.58
N ILE A 59 -1.96 -8.12 3.92
CA ILE A 59 -2.98 -7.56 4.81
C ILE A 59 -3.20 -8.49 6.00
N SER A 60 -3.17 -7.92 7.21
CA SER A 60 -3.47 -8.65 8.44
C SER A 60 -4.95 -9.00 8.56
N LYS A 61 -5.27 -10.09 9.25
CA LYS A 61 -6.66 -10.56 9.46
C LYS A 61 -7.54 -9.43 10.02
N SER A 62 -7.10 -8.72 11.04
CA SER A 62 -7.87 -7.63 11.65
C SER A 62 -8.19 -6.47 10.68
N ASN A 63 -7.26 -6.17 9.76
CA ASN A 63 -7.49 -5.16 8.73
C ASN A 63 -8.42 -5.67 7.62
N ILE A 64 -8.36 -6.96 7.27
CA ILE A 64 -9.31 -7.60 6.34
C ILE A 64 -10.73 -7.53 6.92
N ASP A 65 -10.91 -7.90 8.18
CA ASP A 65 -12.22 -7.87 8.84
C ASP A 65 -12.82 -6.46 8.85
N TYR A 66 -12.00 -5.45 9.16
CA TYR A 66 -12.41 -4.06 9.09
C TYR A 66 -12.76 -3.64 7.66
N PHE A 67 -11.94 -4.00 6.68
CA PHE A 67 -12.12 -3.66 5.27
C PHE A 67 -13.43 -4.23 4.73
N ASN A 68 -13.68 -5.53 5.00
CA ASN A 68 -14.90 -6.22 4.57
C ASN A 68 -16.15 -5.64 5.23
N LYS A 69 -16.06 -5.24 6.51
CA LYS A 69 -17.20 -4.71 7.26
C LYS A 69 -17.53 -3.26 6.93
N LYS A 70 -16.50 -2.44 6.67
CA LYS A 70 -16.66 -0.97 6.61
C LYS A 70 -16.36 -0.35 5.26
N ILE A 71 -15.59 -0.99 4.40
CA ILE A 71 -15.14 -0.42 3.12
C ILE A 71 -15.75 -1.19 1.95
N THR A 72 -15.26 -2.37 1.65
CA THR A 72 -15.81 -3.27 0.62
C THR A 72 -15.33 -4.70 0.85
N ASN A 73 -16.09 -5.68 0.36
CA ASN A 73 -15.71 -7.09 0.48
C ASN A 73 -14.55 -7.43 -0.46
N ILE A 74 -13.37 -7.67 0.11
CA ILE A 74 -12.15 -8.02 -0.62
C ILE A 74 -11.83 -9.52 -0.57
N ASN A 75 -12.63 -10.34 0.10
CA ASN A 75 -12.37 -11.78 0.23
C ASN A 75 -12.10 -12.51 -1.10
N PRO A 76 -12.79 -12.19 -2.22
CA PRO A 76 -12.53 -12.84 -3.50
C PRO A 76 -11.14 -12.52 -4.10
N LEU A 77 -10.49 -11.46 -3.63
CA LEU A 77 -9.17 -11.02 -4.11
C LEU A 77 -8.01 -11.54 -3.28
N LEU A 78 -8.31 -12.16 -2.13
CA LEU A 78 -7.32 -12.53 -1.15
C LEU A 78 -6.74 -13.92 -1.44
N TRP A 79 -5.42 -14.01 -1.46
CA TRP A 79 -4.72 -15.26 -1.32
C TRP A 79 -4.36 -15.48 0.15
N LYS A 80 -5.01 -16.45 0.78
CA LYS A 80 -4.90 -16.71 2.22
C LYS A 80 -3.65 -17.52 2.53
N LEU A 81 -2.84 -17.02 3.47
CA LEU A 81 -1.66 -17.70 3.98
C LEU A 81 -1.95 -18.35 5.33
N LYS A 82 -1.53 -19.59 5.46
CA LYS A 82 -1.57 -20.35 6.73
C LYS A 82 -0.25 -20.28 7.46
N LYS A 83 0.85 -20.00 6.74
CA LYS A 83 2.20 -20.11 7.26
C LYS A 83 3.12 -19.03 6.70
N ILE A 84 4.02 -18.54 7.55
CA ILE A 84 5.14 -17.68 7.15
C ILE A 84 6.41 -18.32 7.71
N GLU A 85 7.35 -18.63 6.82
CA GLU A 85 8.65 -19.21 7.18
C GLU A 85 9.75 -18.20 6.91
N ILE A 86 10.63 -18.01 7.90
CA ILE A 86 11.77 -17.10 7.83
C ILE A 86 13.05 -17.92 7.86
N PHE A 87 13.93 -17.64 6.89
CA PHE A 87 15.25 -18.27 6.71
C PHE A 87 16.35 -17.22 6.72
N SER A 88 17.57 -17.67 7.05
CA SER A 88 18.81 -16.90 6.86
C SER A 88 19.74 -17.63 5.90
N ASP A 89 20.30 -16.89 4.97
CA ASP A 89 21.31 -17.41 4.04
C ASP A 89 22.64 -17.76 4.73
N ASN A 90 22.95 -17.08 5.84
CA ASN A 90 24.18 -17.29 6.61
C ASN A 90 24.19 -18.59 7.44
N LEU A 91 23.04 -19.22 7.64
CA LEU A 91 22.86 -20.41 8.47
C LEU A 91 22.45 -21.64 7.63
N SER A 92 23.12 -21.87 6.50
CA SER A 92 22.86 -23.03 5.63
C SER A 92 21.39 -23.27 5.32
N ARG A 93 20.60 -22.20 5.21
CA ARG A 93 19.14 -22.19 5.03
C ARG A 93 18.37 -22.81 6.20
N GLU A 94 18.89 -22.72 7.40
CA GLU A 94 18.13 -23.09 8.58
C GLU A 94 16.93 -22.18 8.75
N LYS A 95 15.81 -22.78 9.14
CA LYS A 95 14.58 -22.06 9.45
C LYS A 95 14.72 -21.35 10.79
N LEU A 96 14.73 -20.01 10.78
CA LEU A 96 14.87 -19.20 11.97
C LEU A 96 13.54 -19.13 12.77
N VAL A 97 12.44 -18.90 12.06
CA VAL A 97 11.12 -18.71 12.66
C VAL A 97 10.04 -19.28 11.77
N ASN A 98 9.03 -19.85 12.40
CA ASN A 98 7.81 -20.32 11.78
C ASN A 98 6.62 -19.66 12.46
N PHE A 99 5.81 -18.93 11.71
CA PHE A 99 4.53 -18.43 12.15
C PHE A 99 3.43 -19.29 11.54
N GLU A 100 2.74 -20.04 12.38
CA GLU A 100 1.61 -20.90 12.04
C GLU A 100 0.64 -20.88 13.21
N LYS A 101 -0.65 -20.86 12.94
CA LYS A 101 -1.68 -20.90 13.98
C LYS A 101 -2.77 -21.88 13.55
N ASP A 102 -2.83 -23.05 14.18
CA ASP A 102 -3.89 -24.06 14.11
C ASP A 102 -4.65 -24.16 12.76
N ASN A 103 -3.92 -24.18 11.64
CA ASN A 103 -4.49 -24.10 10.28
C ASN A 103 -5.33 -22.85 9.97
N GLU A 104 -5.37 -21.85 10.83
CA GLU A 104 -6.05 -20.59 10.59
C GLU A 104 -5.28 -19.70 9.61
N GLN A 105 -6.02 -18.81 8.95
CA GLN A 105 -5.44 -17.71 8.18
C GLN A 105 -4.75 -16.71 9.10
N ILE A 106 -3.44 -16.55 8.95
CA ILE A 106 -2.67 -15.54 9.70
C ILE A 106 -2.52 -14.23 8.94
N PHE A 107 -2.46 -14.30 7.62
CA PHE A 107 -2.19 -13.18 6.75
C PHE A 107 -2.78 -13.44 5.35
N SER A 108 -2.95 -12.41 4.54
CA SER A 108 -3.32 -12.60 3.13
C SER A 108 -2.57 -11.68 2.22
N ILE A 109 -2.37 -12.13 1.00
CA ILE A 109 -1.79 -11.34 -0.07
C ILE A 109 -2.89 -10.92 -1.03
N ILE A 110 -2.85 -9.65 -1.44
CA ILE A 110 -3.71 -9.10 -2.48
C ILE A 110 -2.85 -8.39 -3.53
N GLN A 111 -3.24 -8.50 -4.80
CA GLN A 111 -2.61 -7.73 -5.86
C GLN A 111 -3.12 -6.29 -5.84
N ASN A 112 -2.20 -5.33 -5.80
CA ASN A 112 -2.50 -3.90 -5.67
C ASN A 112 -3.45 -3.39 -6.76
N HIS A 113 -3.23 -3.80 -8.01
CA HIS A 113 -4.05 -3.37 -9.14
C HIS A 113 -5.50 -3.90 -9.05
N ASN A 114 -5.71 -5.15 -8.58
CA ASN A 114 -7.06 -5.72 -8.42
C ASN A 114 -7.87 -4.93 -7.38
N LEU A 115 -7.24 -4.61 -6.25
CA LEU A 115 -7.88 -3.80 -5.22
C LEU A 115 -8.21 -2.39 -5.71
N TYR A 116 -7.29 -1.78 -6.47
CA TYR A 116 -7.48 -0.47 -7.06
C TYR A 116 -8.67 -0.44 -8.03
N GLU A 117 -8.77 -1.43 -8.95
CA GLU A 117 -9.84 -1.47 -9.96
C GLU A 117 -11.23 -1.68 -9.33
N ILE A 118 -11.34 -2.51 -8.29
CA ILE A 118 -12.60 -2.69 -7.56
C ILE A 118 -13.03 -1.38 -6.90
N LEU A 119 -12.14 -0.73 -6.14
CA LEU A 119 -12.45 0.53 -5.48
C LEU A 119 -12.83 1.62 -6.47
N LYS A 120 -12.08 1.74 -7.57
CA LYS A 120 -12.37 2.70 -8.63
C LYS A 120 -13.76 2.47 -9.24
N LYS A 121 -14.09 1.22 -9.58
CA LYS A 121 -15.39 0.85 -10.14
C LYS A 121 -16.55 1.19 -9.19
N GLU A 122 -16.41 0.83 -7.91
CA GLU A 122 -17.46 1.11 -6.91
C GLU A 122 -17.64 2.60 -6.64
N LEU A 123 -16.55 3.39 -6.65
CA LEU A 123 -16.62 4.84 -6.46
C LEU A 123 -17.20 5.56 -7.67
N SER A 124 -16.87 5.13 -8.90
CA SER A 124 -17.40 5.73 -10.13
C SER A 124 -18.93 5.62 -10.23
N ASN A 125 -19.52 4.59 -9.60
CA ASN A 125 -20.97 4.36 -9.60
C ASN A 125 -21.64 4.85 -8.31
N ASN A 126 -20.94 5.58 -7.44
CA ASN A 126 -21.49 6.00 -6.15
C ASN A 126 -21.98 7.44 -6.18
N LYS A 127 -23.24 7.67 -5.81
CA LYS A 127 -23.88 8.99 -5.81
C LYS A 127 -23.25 10.02 -4.86
N TYR A 128 -22.46 9.58 -3.89
CA TYR A 128 -21.73 10.44 -2.95
C TYR A 128 -20.29 10.70 -3.38
N CYS A 129 -19.86 10.20 -4.55
CA CYS A 129 -18.48 10.34 -5.03
C CYS A 129 -18.42 11.03 -6.39
N TYR A 130 -17.60 12.07 -6.48
CA TYR A 130 -17.36 12.80 -7.72
C TYR A 130 -15.86 12.77 -8.02
N LEU A 131 -15.48 12.25 -9.21
CA LEU A 131 -14.09 12.26 -9.67
C LEU A 131 -13.88 13.40 -10.66
N LYS A 132 -12.93 14.29 -10.39
CA LYS A 132 -12.63 15.45 -11.24
C LYS A 132 -11.13 15.59 -11.46
N ILE A 133 -10.75 15.97 -12.68
CA ILE A 133 -9.38 16.33 -12.99
C ILE A 133 -9.07 17.68 -12.33
N PHE A 134 -7.97 17.73 -11.57
CA PHE A 134 -7.50 18.90 -10.87
C PHE A 134 -6.48 19.64 -11.72
N ASN A 135 -6.73 20.93 -11.92
CA ASN A 135 -5.76 21.87 -12.51
C ASN A 135 -5.05 22.61 -11.38
N ASN A 136 -3.73 22.71 -11.47
CA ASN A 136 -2.91 23.36 -10.40
C ASN A 136 -3.30 24.81 -10.12
N ASN A 137 -4.09 25.46 -10.97
CA ASN A 137 -4.55 26.83 -10.80
C ASN A 137 -5.79 26.97 -9.90
N ASP A 138 -6.44 25.85 -9.54
CA ASP A 138 -7.71 25.84 -8.77
C ASP A 138 -7.51 25.81 -7.24
N LEU A 139 -6.40 26.35 -6.74
CA LEU A 139 -6.11 26.36 -5.28
C LEU A 139 -7.17 27.09 -4.45
N SER A 140 -7.81 28.10 -5.01
CA SER A 140 -8.88 28.86 -4.34
C SER A 140 -10.11 27.99 -4.03
N SER A 141 -10.39 26.99 -4.88
CA SER A 141 -11.54 26.08 -4.73
C SER A 141 -11.39 25.18 -3.51
N LEU A 142 -10.17 24.94 -3.03
CA LEU A 142 -9.90 24.10 -1.86
C LEU A 142 -10.25 24.81 -0.54
N LYS A 143 -10.16 26.13 -0.51
CA LYS A 143 -10.51 26.94 0.68
C LYS A 143 -12.00 26.89 0.99
N SER A 144 -12.85 26.67 -0.01
CA SER A 144 -14.30 26.56 0.14
C SER A 144 -14.79 25.17 0.57
N LYS A 145 -13.88 24.20 0.78
CA LYS A 145 -14.21 22.86 1.26
C LYS A 145 -14.13 22.81 2.78
N ASP A 146 -14.99 22.01 3.39
CA ASP A 146 -14.97 21.84 4.85
C ASP A 146 -13.71 21.14 5.30
N LEU A 147 -13.28 20.12 4.54
CA LEU A 147 -12.06 19.38 4.77
C LEU A 147 -11.42 18.94 3.44
N THR A 148 -10.13 19.19 3.31
CA THR A 148 -9.32 18.66 2.20
C THR A 148 -8.33 17.64 2.75
N ILE A 149 -8.34 16.41 2.22
CA ILE A 149 -7.41 15.35 2.61
C ILE A 149 -6.42 15.10 1.48
N ASN A 150 -5.18 15.47 1.69
CA ASN A 150 -4.14 15.34 0.67
C ASN A 150 -3.42 13.99 0.77
N CYS A 151 -3.66 13.12 -0.22
CA CYS A 151 -3.02 11.81 -0.38
C CYS A 151 -1.93 11.80 -1.48
N ASP A 152 -1.68 12.93 -2.15
CA ASP A 152 -0.69 13.00 -3.25
C ASP A 152 0.60 13.70 -2.80
N PRO A 153 1.73 12.97 -2.68
CA PRO A 153 3.00 13.54 -2.26
C PRO A 153 3.67 14.45 -3.30
N GLN A 154 3.13 14.55 -4.52
CA GLN A 154 3.77 15.26 -5.64
C GLN A 154 3.06 16.54 -6.07
N ASN A 155 1.86 16.79 -5.57
CA ASN A 155 1.08 17.96 -5.97
C ASN A 155 1.65 19.28 -5.39
N ILE A 156 1.11 20.40 -5.90
CA ILE A 156 1.55 21.75 -5.48
C ILE A 156 1.25 22.04 -4.01
N ILE A 157 0.16 21.49 -3.45
CA ILE A 157 -0.25 21.62 -2.05
C ILE A 157 0.81 21.01 -1.14
N THR A 158 1.30 19.81 -1.49
CA THR A 158 2.38 19.16 -0.74
C THR A 158 3.65 19.98 -0.73
N LYS A 159 4.03 20.55 -1.88
CA LYS A 159 5.23 21.38 -2.00
C LYS A 159 5.10 22.67 -1.18
N LYS A 160 3.92 23.27 -1.15
CA LYS A 160 3.67 24.54 -0.47
C LYS A 160 3.53 24.40 1.04
N TYR A 161 2.76 23.45 1.53
CA TYR A 161 2.36 23.36 2.94
C TYR A 161 3.01 22.21 3.72
N PHE A 162 3.46 21.13 3.02
CA PHE A 162 4.00 19.92 3.63
C PHE A 162 5.46 19.66 3.22
N SER A 163 6.24 20.74 3.04
CA SER A 163 7.66 20.66 2.66
C SER A 163 8.56 20.23 3.81
N LYS A 164 8.21 20.57 5.07
CA LYS A 164 8.99 20.23 6.25
C LYS A 164 8.80 18.77 6.63
N LYS A 165 9.78 17.93 6.30
CA LYS A 165 9.74 16.47 6.51
C LYS A 165 11.10 15.92 6.92
N ILE A 166 11.08 14.86 7.73
CA ILE A 166 12.25 14.04 8.00
C ILE A 166 12.27 12.93 6.96
N THR A 167 13.35 12.81 6.21
CA THR A 167 13.53 11.73 5.25
C THR A 167 14.82 10.99 5.55
N LYS A 168 14.77 9.64 5.55
CA LYS A 168 15.94 8.79 5.60
C LYS A 168 16.01 7.96 4.32
N LYS A 169 17.06 8.17 3.53
CA LYS A 169 17.37 7.34 2.37
C LYS A 169 18.15 6.12 2.86
N TYR A 170 17.69 4.92 2.50
CA TYR A 170 18.33 3.68 2.96
C TYR A 170 19.48 3.21 2.05
N ASN A 171 19.73 3.92 0.93
CA ASN A 171 20.62 3.45 -0.15
C ASN A 171 20.23 2.04 -0.65
N SER A 172 18.97 1.71 -0.51
CA SER A 172 18.40 0.41 -0.88
C SER A 172 17.33 0.59 -1.95
N ARG A 173 17.15 -0.43 -2.79
CA ARG A 173 16.16 -0.46 -3.86
C ARG A 173 15.33 -1.73 -3.77
N ALA A 174 14.02 -1.59 -3.84
CA ALA A 174 13.12 -2.74 -3.94
C ALA A 174 12.95 -3.16 -5.40
N PHE A 175 12.96 -4.46 -5.64
CA PHE A 175 12.63 -5.10 -6.89
C PHE A 175 11.40 -5.97 -6.69
N THR A 176 10.47 -5.91 -7.63
CA THR A 176 9.26 -6.74 -7.61
C THR A 176 9.04 -7.42 -8.95
N THR A 177 8.63 -8.68 -8.90
CA THR A 177 8.23 -9.46 -10.07
C THR A 177 7.23 -10.54 -9.66
N ILE A 178 6.68 -11.25 -10.64
CA ILE A 178 5.90 -12.47 -10.42
C ILE A 178 6.64 -13.63 -11.09
N ILE A 179 6.80 -14.71 -10.34
CA ILE A 179 7.26 -15.99 -10.89
C ILE A 179 6.04 -16.88 -11.17
N LYS A 180 6.03 -17.52 -12.36
CA LYS A 180 5.12 -18.57 -12.72
C LYS A 180 5.83 -19.91 -12.54
N HIS A 181 5.19 -20.86 -11.88
CA HIS A 181 5.78 -22.14 -11.50
C HIS A 181 4.78 -23.29 -11.65
N ASP A 182 5.21 -24.51 -11.48
CA ASP A 182 4.32 -25.66 -11.45
C ASP A 182 3.28 -25.51 -10.33
N LYS A 183 2.09 -26.06 -10.56
CA LYS A 183 0.99 -25.98 -9.59
C LYS A 183 1.35 -26.75 -8.31
N ILE A 184 1.27 -26.07 -7.17
CA ILE A 184 1.50 -26.63 -5.84
C ILE A 184 0.45 -26.10 -4.85
N THR A 185 0.33 -26.71 -3.69
CA THR A 185 -0.38 -26.10 -2.56
C THR A 185 0.45 -24.94 -2.03
N ASN A 186 0.06 -23.71 -2.37
CA ASN A 186 0.88 -22.51 -2.19
C ASN A 186 0.31 -21.57 -1.12
N ASN A 187 0.30 -22.01 0.13
CA ASN A 187 -0.26 -21.28 1.28
C ASN A 187 0.79 -20.81 2.30
N THR A 188 2.08 -20.95 1.96
CA THR A 188 3.20 -20.58 2.84
C THR A 188 4.04 -19.49 2.19
N ALA A 189 4.13 -18.32 2.81
CA ALA A 189 5.07 -17.28 2.42
C ALA A 189 6.47 -17.61 2.95
N LEU A 190 7.49 -17.27 2.16
CA LEU A 190 8.89 -17.40 2.56
C LEU A 190 9.55 -16.03 2.63
N GLN A 191 10.32 -15.80 3.69
CA GLN A 191 11.20 -14.65 3.82
C GLN A 191 12.62 -15.16 4.03
N ILE A 192 13.54 -14.76 3.16
CA ILE A 192 14.96 -15.14 3.24
C ILE A 192 15.77 -13.87 3.51
N PHE A 193 16.49 -13.83 4.60
CA PHE A 193 17.48 -12.79 4.86
C PHE A 193 18.78 -13.18 4.18
N THR A 194 19.04 -12.58 3.01
CA THR A 194 20.27 -12.77 2.25
C THR A 194 21.32 -11.71 2.63
N ARG A 195 22.57 -11.90 2.23
CA ARG A 195 23.65 -10.90 2.43
C ARG A 195 23.34 -9.59 1.72
N GLU A 196 22.69 -9.67 0.57
CA GLU A 196 22.32 -8.53 -0.27
C GLU A 196 21.07 -7.81 0.26
N GLY A 197 20.25 -8.48 1.09
CA GLY A 197 19.03 -7.95 1.68
C GLY A 197 17.89 -8.94 1.74
N PRO A 198 16.73 -8.56 2.28
CA PRO A 198 15.59 -9.44 2.44
C PRO A 198 14.89 -9.76 1.11
N LEU A 199 14.71 -11.05 0.84
CA LEU A 199 13.99 -11.62 -0.31
C LEU A 199 12.72 -12.33 0.17
N ALA A 200 11.55 -11.93 -0.32
CA ALA A 200 10.27 -12.53 0.02
C ALA A 200 9.63 -13.23 -1.19
N PHE A 201 9.09 -14.41 -0.96
CA PHE A 201 8.23 -15.17 -1.86
C PHE A 201 6.81 -15.17 -1.29
N LEU A 202 5.91 -14.44 -1.93
CA LEU A 202 4.56 -14.19 -1.47
C LEU A 202 3.56 -14.85 -2.41
N PRO A 203 2.98 -16.00 -2.06
CA PRO A 203 1.99 -16.68 -2.88
C PRO A 203 0.80 -15.79 -3.25
N ILE A 204 0.39 -15.85 -4.53
CA ILE A 204 -0.81 -15.16 -5.04
C ILE A 204 -1.76 -16.11 -5.75
N SER A 205 -1.31 -17.33 -6.05
CA SER A 205 -2.10 -18.42 -6.53
C SER A 205 -1.34 -19.75 -6.34
N ASN A 206 -1.94 -20.89 -6.77
CA ASN A 206 -1.25 -22.19 -6.74
C ASN A 206 -0.10 -22.31 -7.74
N ASN A 207 0.01 -21.40 -8.71
CA ASN A 207 1.03 -21.42 -9.77
C ASN A 207 1.71 -20.07 -10.00
N GLU A 208 1.43 -19.08 -9.16
CA GLU A 208 2.06 -17.77 -9.21
C GLU A 208 2.46 -17.29 -7.81
N THR A 209 3.64 -16.70 -7.73
CA THR A 209 4.20 -16.15 -6.49
C THR A 209 4.83 -14.79 -6.78
N SER A 210 4.44 -13.78 -6.02
CA SER A 210 5.04 -12.45 -6.08
C SER A 210 6.37 -12.47 -5.33
N ILE A 211 7.38 -11.88 -5.94
CA ILE A 211 8.71 -11.71 -5.37
C ILE A 211 8.89 -10.25 -4.97
N VAL A 212 9.38 -10.04 -3.76
CA VAL A 212 9.83 -8.73 -3.28
C VAL A 212 11.25 -8.86 -2.76
N PHE A 213 12.19 -8.21 -3.41
CA PHE A 213 13.59 -8.21 -3.01
C PHE A 213 14.03 -6.79 -2.68
N SER A 214 14.49 -6.55 -1.47
CA SER A 214 15.02 -5.25 -1.03
C SER A 214 16.56 -5.31 -1.01
N LEU A 215 17.19 -4.88 -2.10
CA LEU A 215 18.63 -4.86 -2.25
C LEU A 215 19.22 -3.71 -1.44
N ASN A 216 20.04 -4.04 -0.46
CA ASN A 216 20.81 -3.09 0.34
C ASN A 216 22.02 -2.57 -0.46
N ASN A 217 22.48 -1.35 -0.15
CA ASN A 217 23.66 -0.74 -0.79
C ASN A 217 23.63 -0.83 -2.32
N TYR A 218 22.44 -0.55 -2.90
CA TYR A 218 22.19 -0.71 -4.35
C TYR A 218 23.26 -0.04 -5.22
N ARG A 219 23.85 1.08 -4.79
CA ARG A 219 24.87 1.79 -5.55
C ARG A 219 26.13 0.95 -5.76
N ASP A 220 26.47 0.12 -4.78
CA ASP A 220 27.67 -0.73 -4.82
C ASP A 220 27.39 -2.04 -5.58
N HIS A 221 26.09 -2.38 -5.72
CA HIS A 221 25.62 -3.65 -6.28
C HIS A 221 24.88 -3.52 -7.62
N LYS A 222 25.13 -2.46 -8.40
CA LYS A 222 24.46 -2.22 -9.69
C LYS A 222 24.61 -3.36 -10.71
N LYS A 223 25.60 -4.22 -10.57
CA LYS A 223 25.89 -5.35 -11.48
C LYS A 223 25.21 -6.65 -11.07
N ILE A 224 24.46 -6.70 -9.95
CA ILE A 224 23.78 -7.92 -9.51
C ILE A 224 22.65 -8.25 -10.49
N ASN A 225 22.68 -9.48 -11.00
CA ASN A 225 21.56 -10.03 -11.76
C ASN A 225 20.47 -10.52 -10.81
N ILE A 226 19.43 -9.73 -10.65
CA ILE A 226 18.33 -10.01 -9.70
C ILE A 226 17.57 -11.29 -10.06
N GLU A 227 17.37 -11.57 -11.36
CA GLU A 227 16.68 -12.80 -11.79
C GLU A 227 17.47 -14.04 -11.46
N GLN A 228 18.79 -13.99 -11.64
CA GLN A 228 19.68 -15.08 -11.27
C GLN A 228 19.66 -15.31 -9.75
N LEU A 229 19.74 -14.24 -8.95
CA LEU A 229 19.70 -14.33 -7.51
C LEU A 229 18.37 -14.92 -7.01
N ILE A 230 17.22 -14.55 -7.60
CA ILE A 230 15.92 -15.16 -7.29
C ILE A 230 15.96 -16.66 -7.57
N LYS A 231 16.53 -17.10 -8.69
CA LYS A 231 16.64 -18.53 -9.03
C LYS A 231 17.55 -19.29 -8.06
N GLU A 232 18.70 -18.72 -7.70
CA GLU A 232 19.66 -19.33 -6.77
C GLU A 232 19.12 -19.48 -5.34
N LYS A 233 18.38 -18.47 -4.87
CA LYS A 233 17.78 -18.50 -3.53
C LYS A 233 16.45 -19.27 -3.47
N ASN A 234 15.86 -19.56 -4.62
CA ASN A 234 14.63 -20.36 -4.69
C ASN A 234 14.93 -21.84 -4.46
N PHE A 235 14.29 -22.43 -3.47
CA PHE A 235 14.38 -23.87 -3.17
C PHE A 235 13.00 -24.56 -3.16
N LYS A 236 11.93 -23.81 -3.43
CA LYS A 236 10.55 -24.31 -3.32
C LYS A 236 9.87 -24.47 -4.66
N TYR A 237 10.13 -23.57 -5.61
CA TYR A 237 9.34 -23.45 -6.82
C TYR A 237 10.09 -23.95 -8.05
N LYS A 238 9.46 -24.77 -8.88
CA LYS A 238 9.94 -25.08 -10.24
C LYS A 238 9.52 -23.93 -11.16
N ILE A 239 10.39 -22.93 -11.28
CA ILE A 239 10.13 -21.68 -12.01
C ILE A 239 10.06 -21.96 -13.51
N LYS A 240 8.96 -21.56 -14.16
CA LYS A 240 8.77 -21.61 -15.62
C LYS A 240 9.04 -20.27 -16.28
N LYS A 241 8.66 -19.17 -15.60
CA LYS A 241 8.80 -17.82 -16.12
C LYS A 241 8.97 -16.83 -14.98
N ILE A 242 9.79 -15.80 -15.22
CA ILE A 242 9.88 -14.60 -14.39
C ILE A 242 9.35 -13.44 -15.23
N ASP A 243 8.36 -12.70 -14.72
CA ASP A 243 7.82 -11.54 -15.40
C ASP A 243 8.80 -10.36 -15.29
N LYS A 244 8.58 -9.29 -16.07
CA LYS A 244 9.44 -8.11 -16.09
C LYS A 244 9.64 -7.54 -14.69
N LEU A 245 10.89 -7.39 -14.28
CA LEU A 245 11.29 -6.75 -13.02
C LEU A 245 10.88 -5.28 -13.02
N GLN A 246 10.34 -4.85 -11.89
CA GLN A 246 10.10 -3.44 -11.58
C GLN A 246 10.90 -3.05 -10.35
N SER A 247 11.31 -1.80 -10.27
CA SER A 247 12.10 -1.34 -9.13
C SER A 247 11.74 0.06 -8.68
N PHE A 248 11.95 0.34 -7.39
CA PHE A 248 11.77 1.67 -6.79
C PHE A 248 12.71 1.87 -5.59
N ASP A 249 13.15 3.11 -5.41
CA ASP A 249 14.04 3.47 -4.31
C ASP A 249 13.32 3.42 -2.97
N LEU A 250 14.03 2.94 -1.94
CA LEU A 250 13.53 2.82 -0.59
C LEU A 250 13.96 4.03 0.25
N HIS A 251 12.98 4.68 0.85
CA HIS A 251 13.19 5.77 1.80
C HIS A 251 12.05 5.78 2.83
N SER A 252 12.35 6.25 4.01
CA SER A 252 11.30 6.64 4.96
C SER A 252 11.03 8.12 4.88
N LEU A 253 9.81 8.49 5.23
CA LEU A 253 9.36 9.85 5.30
C LEU A 253 8.43 10.00 6.51
N ASN A 254 8.60 11.09 7.24
CA ASN A 254 7.68 11.51 8.28
C ASN A 254 7.54 13.03 8.23
N LEU A 255 6.31 13.53 8.15
CA LEU A 255 6.03 14.95 8.14
C LEU A 255 6.25 15.57 9.53
N ARG A 256 6.64 16.83 9.55
CA ARG A 256 6.73 17.64 10.78
C ARG A 256 5.39 18.25 11.17
N SER A 257 4.52 18.53 10.19
CA SER A 257 3.15 19.02 10.39
C SER A 257 2.19 18.18 9.56
N TYR A 258 1.09 17.76 10.14
CA TYR A 258 0.12 16.87 9.53
C TYR A 258 -1.07 17.60 8.93
N TYR A 259 -1.25 18.86 9.28
CA TYR A 259 -2.35 19.70 8.78
C TYR A 259 -1.89 21.15 8.54
N HIS A 260 -2.63 21.84 7.70
CA HIS A 260 -2.51 23.26 7.43
C HIS A 260 -3.91 23.79 7.10
N ASP A 261 -4.45 24.71 7.92
CA ASP A 261 -5.83 25.17 7.85
C ASP A 261 -6.82 23.99 7.78
N ASN A 262 -7.63 23.90 6.72
CA ASN A 262 -8.57 22.79 6.46
C ASN A 262 -7.95 21.64 5.65
N ILE A 263 -6.62 21.56 5.49
CA ILE A 263 -5.94 20.55 4.70
C ILE A 263 -5.21 19.57 5.63
N LEU A 264 -5.56 18.29 5.56
CA LEU A 264 -4.94 17.18 6.28
C LEU A 264 -4.05 16.37 5.34
N ALA A 265 -2.79 16.12 5.72
CA ALA A 265 -1.93 15.15 5.03
C ALA A 265 -2.33 13.73 5.40
N PHE A 266 -2.31 12.78 4.44
CA PHE A 266 -2.76 11.42 4.67
C PHE A 266 -1.97 10.36 3.88
N GLY A 267 -1.88 9.14 4.43
CA GLY A 267 -1.23 7.99 3.79
C GLY A 267 0.26 8.16 3.56
N ASP A 268 0.75 7.81 2.37
CA ASP A 268 2.18 7.87 2.03
C ASP A 268 2.76 9.29 2.07
N LEU A 269 1.93 10.32 2.04
CA LEU A 269 2.35 11.70 2.26
C LEU A 269 2.67 11.94 3.73
N LEU A 270 1.82 11.44 4.63
CA LEU A 270 1.95 11.62 6.07
C LEU A 270 3.18 10.88 6.61
N HIS A 271 3.27 9.60 6.31
CA HIS A 271 4.36 8.73 6.71
C HIS A 271 4.61 7.63 5.68
N LYS A 272 5.88 7.35 5.43
CA LYS A 272 6.31 6.25 4.59
C LYS A 272 7.37 5.46 5.33
N ILE A 273 7.12 4.18 5.51
CA ILE A 273 8.04 3.27 6.19
C ILE A 273 8.74 2.34 5.19
N HIS A 274 9.82 1.72 5.62
CA HIS A 274 10.47 0.67 4.84
C HIS A 274 9.46 -0.45 4.54
N PRO A 275 9.37 -0.97 3.29
CA PRO A 275 8.35 -1.94 2.88
C PRO A 275 8.60 -3.36 3.42
N LEU A 276 8.97 -3.49 4.68
CA LEU A 276 9.02 -4.78 5.35
C LEU A 276 7.60 -5.27 5.61
N ALA A 277 7.28 -6.46 5.12
CA ALA A 277 6.03 -7.17 5.35
C ALA A 277 4.74 -6.40 5.01
N GLY A 278 4.76 -5.47 4.05
CA GLY A 278 3.55 -4.76 3.60
C GLY A 278 2.90 -3.84 4.63
N GLN A 279 3.65 -3.36 5.62
CA GLN A 279 3.11 -2.57 6.74
C GLN A 279 2.50 -1.23 6.34
N GLY A 280 2.97 -0.59 5.26
CA GLY A 280 2.52 0.75 4.85
C GLY A 280 0.99 0.83 4.67
N PHE A 281 0.41 -0.06 3.88
CA PHE A 281 -1.04 -0.06 3.66
C PHE A 281 -1.84 -0.48 4.89
N ASN A 282 -1.30 -1.38 5.72
CA ASN A 282 -1.93 -1.75 6.99
C ASN A 282 -2.02 -0.56 7.96
N MET A 283 -1.01 0.33 7.97
CA MET A 283 -1.06 1.59 8.73
C MET A 283 -2.14 2.52 8.15
N THR A 284 -2.19 2.69 6.84
CA THR A 284 -3.23 3.48 6.17
C THR A 284 -4.64 3.01 6.54
N ILE A 285 -4.90 1.69 6.59
CA ILE A 285 -6.20 1.15 7.01
C ILE A 285 -6.51 1.53 8.47
N ARG A 286 -5.53 1.51 9.36
CA ARG A 286 -5.70 1.94 10.76
C ARG A 286 -6.00 3.42 10.86
N ASP A 287 -5.32 4.25 10.07
CA ASP A 287 -5.58 5.69 10.01
C ASP A 287 -7.00 5.98 9.51
N ILE A 288 -7.46 5.25 8.47
CA ILE A 288 -8.83 5.33 7.97
C ILE A 288 -9.82 4.93 9.05
N LYS A 289 -9.54 3.85 9.79
CA LYS A 289 -10.39 3.40 10.89
C LYS A 289 -10.55 4.47 11.97
N ILE A 290 -9.47 5.12 12.35
CA ILE A 290 -9.49 6.21 13.34
C ILE A 290 -10.28 7.39 12.79
N LEU A 291 -9.98 7.85 11.58
CA LEU A 291 -10.65 8.99 10.96
C LEU A 291 -12.16 8.76 10.76
N SER A 292 -12.57 7.54 10.46
CA SER A 292 -13.98 7.18 10.22
C SER A 292 -14.81 7.00 11.49
N ASN A 293 -14.16 6.88 12.65
CA ASN A 293 -14.83 6.74 13.96
C ASN A 293 -15.03 8.09 14.69
N ILE A 294 -14.51 9.16 14.11
CA ILE A 294 -14.67 10.55 14.57
C ILE A 294 -15.91 11.16 13.96
#